data_a78dfb5b0719da57e0823cd67e840a7f
#
_entry.id   a78dfb5b0719da57e0823cd67e840a7f
#
_cell.length_a   1.000
_cell.length_b   1.000
_cell.length_c   1.000
_cell.angle_alpha   90.00
_cell.angle_beta   90.00
_cell.angle_gamma   90.00
#
_symmetry.space_group_name_H-M   'P 1'
#
loop_
_entity.id
_entity.type
_entity.pdbx_description
1 polymer ?
#
loop_
_entity_poly.entity_id
_entity_poly.type
_entity_poly.pdbx_seq_one_letter_code
_entity_poly.pdbx_strand_id
1 'polypeptide(L)'
;MSEKIKLAVIGAGPGGYAAAFLAADLGMDVTLIDKEKNPGGVCLYRGCIPSKALLHVAKLLDETEHAKNWGIEFGKPKIDLEKLRKWKNDVVEKLTGGVGSVAKFRKVNYVQGKASFKNSKILIVEKSDGKKEELSFDKIIIATGSRIASIPSLDIKSMRLLNSTTALDLPANPKSLLVIGGGYIGLELGSVYQALGSKVSVVEMLDGLLPGADRDLVSHLSKRLKEKFEIIMLNSKVVEIKEVKDGIQVMIQDSEGKVTENTYDYVLMSVGRKPDVSGLDWKTQK
;
A
#
# COMPACT_ATOMS: atom_id res chain seq x y z
N MET A 1 30.48 28.47 -18.49
CA MET A 1 29.54 27.83 -17.52
C MET A 1 29.73 26.33 -17.70
N SER A 2 30.05 25.58 -16.63
CA SER A 2 30.16 24.12 -16.73
C SER A 2 28.77 23.54 -17.12
N GLU A 3 28.78 22.60 -18.05
CA GLU A 3 27.57 21.90 -18.48
C GLU A 3 26.95 21.20 -17.28
N LYS A 4 25.61 21.40 -17.07
CA LYS A 4 24.92 20.79 -15.94
C LYS A 4 24.77 19.30 -16.17
N ILE A 5 25.00 18.52 -15.12
CA ILE A 5 24.77 17.06 -15.15
C ILE A 5 23.28 16.81 -15.41
N LYS A 6 22.97 16.05 -16.47
CA LYS A 6 21.61 15.58 -16.79
C LYS A 6 21.31 14.30 -16.02
N LEU A 7 20.36 14.38 -15.09
CA LEU A 7 19.98 13.27 -14.24
C LEU A 7 18.56 12.81 -14.55
N ALA A 8 18.38 11.52 -14.84
CA ALA A 8 17.07 10.90 -14.81
C ALA A 8 16.78 10.23 -13.47
N VAL A 9 15.56 10.32 -13.00
CA VAL A 9 15.05 9.53 -11.87
C VAL A 9 13.83 8.74 -12.35
N ILE A 10 13.90 7.42 -12.33
CA ILE A 10 12.83 6.54 -12.77
C ILE A 10 12.01 6.13 -11.55
N GLY A 11 10.73 6.54 -11.53
CA GLY A 11 9.81 6.35 -10.41
C GLY A 11 9.74 7.56 -9.49
N ALA A 12 8.54 8.12 -9.34
CA ALA A 12 8.29 9.33 -8.55
C ALA A 12 7.65 9.03 -7.18
N GLY A 13 7.93 7.86 -6.60
CA GLY A 13 7.63 7.56 -5.21
C GLY A 13 8.51 8.35 -4.24
N PRO A 14 8.39 8.17 -2.90
CA PRO A 14 9.14 8.91 -1.90
C PRO A 14 10.65 8.91 -2.10
N GLY A 15 11.23 7.78 -2.50
CA GLY A 15 12.65 7.71 -2.83
C GLY A 15 13.02 8.51 -4.08
N GLY A 16 12.15 8.48 -5.12
CA GLY A 16 12.40 9.14 -6.39
C GLY A 16 12.23 10.64 -6.33
N TYR A 17 11.10 11.16 -5.83
CA TYR A 17 10.91 12.61 -5.76
C TYR A 17 11.88 13.26 -4.77
N ALA A 18 12.22 12.60 -3.65
CA ALA A 18 13.21 13.13 -2.71
C ALA A 18 14.60 13.26 -3.36
N ALA A 19 15.05 12.22 -4.08
CA ALA A 19 16.31 12.26 -4.82
C ALA A 19 16.30 13.34 -5.92
N ALA A 20 15.20 13.43 -6.69
CA ALA A 20 15.04 14.41 -7.75
C ALA A 20 15.08 15.85 -7.21
N PHE A 21 14.40 16.12 -6.10
CA PHE A 21 14.35 17.44 -5.49
C PHE A 21 15.73 17.87 -4.96
N LEU A 22 16.39 16.98 -4.23
CA LEU A 22 17.74 17.25 -3.74
C LEU A 22 18.74 17.50 -4.89
N ALA A 23 18.68 16.68 -5.94
CA ALA A 23 19.56 16.85 -7.11
C ALA A 23 19.32 18.20 -7.83
N ALA A 24 18.05 18.63 -7.94
CA ALA A 24 17.71 19.93 -8.51
C ALA A 24 18.21 21.08 -7.63
N ASP A 25 18.06 20.97 -6.30
CA ASP A 25 18.59 21.96 -5.34
C ASP A 25 20.13 22.04 -5.40
N LEU A 26 20.82 20.94 -5.76
CA LEU A 26 22.27 20.90 -6.03
C LEU A 26 22.67 21.40 -7.44
N GLY A 27 21.71 21.88 -8.23
CA GLY A 27 21.96 22.53 -9.52
C GLY A 27 22.00 21.60 -10.74
N MET A 28 21.63 20.30 -10.60
CA MET A 28 21.53 19.38 -11.73
C MET A 28 20.33 19.68 -12.61
N ASP A 29 20.36 19.25 -13.86
CA ASP A 29 19.20 19.22 -14.77
C ASP A 29 18.47 17.89 -14.59
N VAL A 30 17.34 17.92 -13.90
CA VAL A 30 16.66 16.70 -13.42
C VAL A 30 15.38 16.43 -14.18
N THR A 31 15.26 15.21 -14.71
CA THR A 31 14.03 14.66 -15.26
C THR A 31 13.53 13.53 -14.36
N LEU A 32 12.32 13.69 -13.81
CA LEU A 32 11.62 12.70 -12.99
C LEU A 32 10.54 12.03 -13.84
N ILE A 33 10.59 10.70 -13.98
CA ILE A 33 9.73 9.93 -14.88
C ILE A 33 8.85 8.99 -14.08
N ASP A 34 7.54 9.07 -14.24
CA ASP A 34 6.57 8.16 -13.63
C ASP A 34 5.29 8.07 -14.47
N LYS A 35 4.56 6.97 -14.34
CA LYS A 35 3.27 6.76 -15.04
C LYS A 35 2.12 7.58 -14.46
N GLU A 36 2.20 8.01 -13.23
CA GLU A 36 1.16 8.76 -12.54
C GLU A 36 1.13 10.23 -13.01
N LYS A 37 -0.02 10.90 -12.84
CA LYS A 37 -0.20 12.32 -13.22
C LYS A 37 0.71 13.27 -12.41
N ASN A 38 0.93 12.96 -11.15
CA ASN A 38 1.77 13.73 -10.23
C ASN A 38 2.75 12.80 -9.50
N PRO A 39 3.89 13.31 -8.99
CA PRO A 39 4.74 12.53 -8.11
C PRO A 39 4.00 12.08 -6.85
N GLY A 40 4.37 10.90 -6.33
CA GLY A 40 3.75 10.35 -5.13
C GLY A 40 3.98 8.84 -4.98
N GLY A 41 4.02 8.12 -6.11
CA GLY A 41 4.20 6.68 -6.14
C GLY A 41 3.16 5.90 -5.34
N VAL A 42 3.44 4.65 -5.05
CA VAL A 42 2.53 3.78 -4.28
C VAL A 42 2.20 4.39 -2.92
N CYS A 43 3.16 5.02 -2.25
CA CYS A 43 2.94 5.59 -0.91
C CYS A 43 1.79 6.60 -0.89
N LEU A 44 1.78 7.58 -1.81
CA LEU A 44 0.76 8.62 -1.80
C LEU A 44 -0.55 8.16 -2.43
N TYR A 45 -0.48 7.39 -3.52
CA TYR A 45 -1.68 6.98 -4.25
C TYR A 45 -2.41 5.78 -3.65
N ARG A 46 -1.66 4.76 -3.15
CA ARG A 46 -2.17 3.41 -2.83
C ARG A 46 -1.51 2.78 -1.60
N GLY A 47 -1.02 3.59 -0.67
CA GLY A 47 -0.29 3.13 0.50
C GLY A 47 -0.46 4.04 1.70
N CYS A 48 0.63 4.70 2.10
CA CYS A 48 0.73 5.43 3.36
C CYS A 48 -0.35 6.51 3.53
N ILE A 49 -0.60 7.32 2.50
CA ILE A 49 -1.54 8.44 2.64
C ILE A 49 -2.99 7.95 2.79
N PRO A 50 -3.53 7.13 1.86
CA PRO A 50 -4.90 6.64 2.04
C PRO A 50 -5.05 5.78 3.31
N SER A 51 -4.04 5.00 3.73
CA SER A 51 -4.13 4.21 4.97
C SER A 51 -4.17 5.11 6.20
N LYS A 52 -3.32 6.15 6.29
CA LYS A 52 -3.32 7.10 7.42
C LYS A 52 -4.58 7.95 7.44
N ALA A 53 -5.13 8.33 6.30
CA ALA A 53 -6.43 8.99 6.23
C ALA A 53 -7.54 8.10 6.84
N LEU A 54 -7.62 6.83 6.44
CA LEU A 54 -8.61 5.91 6.99
C LEU A 54 -8.36 5.56 8.47
N LEU A 55 -7.10 5.41 8.89
CA LEU A 55 -6.75 5.20 10.30
C LEU A 55 -7.12 6.40 11.18
N HIS A 56 -7.06 7.63 10.65
CA HIS A 56 -7.54 8.81 11.36
C HIS A 56 -9.04 8.70 11.66
N VAL A 57 -9.84 8.26 10.69
CA VAL A 57 -11.28 8.02 10.90
C VAL A 57 -11.51 6.86 11.87
N ALA A 58 -10.75 5.77 11.73
CA ALA A 58 -10.83 4.63 12.64
C ALA A 58 -10.52 5.05 14.09
N LYS A 59 -9.52 5.90 14.30
CA LYS A 59 -9.17 6.47 15.60
C LYS A 59 -10.33 7.30 16.18
N LEU A 60 -10.95 8.15 15.37
CA LEU A 60 -12.10 8.96 15.80
C LEU A 60 -13.27 8.07 16.28
N LEU A 61 -13.58 7.01 15.52
CA LEU A 61 -14.63 6.06 15.91
C LEU A 61 -14.29 5.35 17.22
N ASP A 62 -13.05 4.94 17.40
CA ASP A 62 -12.57 4.31 18.63
C ASP A 62 -12.62 5.25 19.83
N GLU A 63 -12.23 6.51 19.66
CA GLU A 63 -12.30 7.55 20.71
C GLU A 63 -13.74 7.84 21.13
N THR A 64 -14.67 7.90 20.18
CA THR A 64 -16.11 8.09 20.51
C THR A 64 -16.68 6.90 21.29
N GLU A 65 -16.24 5.68 21.02
CA GLU A 65 -16.62 4.50 21.79
C GLU A 65 -16.02 4.52 23.20
N HIS A 66 -14.76 4.91 23.34
CA HIS A 66 -14.08 5.04 24.63
C HIS A 66 -14.64 6.14 25.51
N ALA A 67 -15.26 7.17 24.95
CA ALA A 67 -15.86 8.27 25.69
C ALA A 67 -16.95 7.82 26.68
N LYS A 68 -17.55 6.66 26.47
CA LYS A 68 -18.48 6.01 27.42
C LYS A 68 -17.86 5.84 28.81
N ASN A 69 -16.56 5.55 28.87
CA ASN A 69 -15.83 5.40 30.14
C ASN A 69 -15.71 6.71 30.94
N TRP A 70 -15.97 7.82 30.27
CA TRP A 70 -15.97 9.18 30.86
C TRP A 70 -17.39 9.71 31.08
N GLY A 71 -18.42 8.87 30.85
CA GLY A 71 -19.81 9.26 30.97
C GLY A 71 -20.37 10.01 29.76
N ILE A 72 -19.70 9.98 28.61
CA ILE A 72 -20.16 10.63 27.37
C ILE A 72 -20.57 9.53 26.38
N GLU A 73 -21.84 9.48 26.05
CA GLU A 73 -22.38 8.50 25.09
C GLU A 73 -22.68 9.15 23.75
N PHE A 74 -22.06 8.60 22.69
CA PHE A 74 -22.42 8.87 21.31
C PHE A 74 -23.32 7.74 20.78
N GLY A 75 -24.32 8.04 19.96
CA GLY A 75 -25.10 7.02 19.29
C GLY A 75 -24.25 6.21 18.29
N LYS A 76 -24.77 5.07 17.80
CA LYS A 76 -24.06 4.30 16.76
C LYS A 76 -23.83 5.17 15.51
N PRO A 77 -22.59 5.27 15.04
CA PRO A 77 -22.28 6.09 13.86
C PRO A 77 -22.93 5.49 12.61
N LYS A 78 -23.54 6.33 11.78
CA LYS A 78 -23.96 5.95 10.44
C LYS A 78 -22.85 6.26 9.47
N ILE A 79 -22.24 5.22 8.90
CA ILE A 79 -21.10 5.34 8.00
C ILE A 79 -21.58 5.34 6.55
N ASP A 80 -21.23 6.39 5.81
CA ASP A 80 -21.41 6.50 4.37
C ASP A 80 -20.07 6.21 3.68
N LEU A 81 -19.93 4.99 3.15
CA LEU A 81 -18.69 4.54 2.52
C LEU A 81 -18.32 5.33 1.27
N GLU A 82 -19.30 5.85 0.52
CA GLU A 82 -19.02 6.65 -0.68
C GLU A 82 -18.39 7.99 -0.32
N LYS A 83 -18.96 8.66 0.68
CA LYS A 83 -18.38 9.91 1.19
C LYS A 83 -17.00 9.69 1.82
N LEU A 84 -16.82 8.59 2.55
CA LEU A 84 -15.52 8.24 3.13
C LEU A 84 -14.47 8.00 2.06
N ARG A 85 -14.81 7.23 1.01
CA ARG A 85 -13.93 7.01 -0.15
C ARG A 85 -13.57 8.31 -0.85
N LYS A 86 -14.59 9.15 -1.11
CA LYS A 86 -14.37 10.44 -1.75
C LYS A 86 -13.43 11.30 -0.93
N TRP A 87 -13.68 11.48 0.36
CA TRP A 87 -12.82 12.25 1.26
C TRP A 87 -11.38 11.73 1.28
N LYS A 88 -11.19 10.40 1.40
CA LYS A 88 -9.85 9.79 1.32
C LYS A 88 -9.16 10.10 -0.02
N ASN A 89 -9.88 10.03 -1.14
CA ASN A 89 -9.33 10.34 -2.45
C ASN A 89 -8.99 11.84 -2.59
N ASP A 90 -9.81 12.73 -2.05
CA ASP A 90 -9.55 14.17 -2.02
C ASP A 90 -8.24 14.48 -1.24
N VAL A 91 -7.98 13.77 -0.13
CA VAL A 91 -6.70 13.85 0.61
C VAL A 91 -5.52 13.43 -0.25
N VAL A 92 -5.64 12.31 -0.98
CA VAL A 92 -4.60 11.80 -1.89
C VAL A 92 -4.33 12.81 -3.01
N GLU A 93 -5.38 13.33 -3.64
CA GLU A 93 -5.25 14.30 -4.73
C GLU A 93 -4.58 15.59 -4.26
N LYS A 94 -4.98 16.12 -3.11
CA LYS A 94 -4.37 17.31 -2.51
C LYS A 94 -2.87 17.12 -2.26
N LEU A 95 -2.47 16.00 -1.70
CA LEU A 95 -1.06 15.76 -1.36
C LEU A 95 -0.21 15.47 -2.61
N THR A 96 -0.70 14.69 -3.56
CA THR A 96 0.01 14.43 -4.82
C THR A 96 0.14 15.71 -5.66
N GLY A 97 -0.91 16.55 -5.70
CA GLY A 97 -0.88 17.88 -6.33
C GLY A 97 0.14 18.80 -5.65
N GLY A 98 0.24 18.76 -4.32
CA GLY A 98 1.24 19.51 -3.56
C GLY A 98 2.67 19.10 -3.92
N VAL A 99 2.96 17.80 -3.99
CA VAL A 99 4.29 17.31 -4.42
C VAL A 99 4.58 17.71 -5.88
N GLY A 100 3.57 17.66 -6.75
CA GLY A 100 3.69 18.16 -8.13
C GLY A 100 4.02 19.65 -8.20
N SER A 101 3.44 20.46 -7.32
CA SER A 101 3.76 21.90 -7.22
C SER A 101 5.19 22.14 -6.75
N VAL A 102 5.69 21.34 -5.79
CA VAL A 102 7.09 21.39 -5.35
C VAL A 102 8.04 21.01 -6.48
N ALA A 103 7.72 19.97 -7.28
CA ALA A 103 8.51 19.60 -8.44
C ALA A 103 8.66 20.77 -9.43
N LYS A 104 7.56 21.46 -9.75
CA LYS A 104 7.56 22.65 -10.61
C LYS A 104 8.39 23.79 -10.02
N PHE A 105 8.21 24.08 -8.74
CA PHE A 105 8.98 25.14 -8.04
C PHE A 105 10.48 24.89 -8.11
N ARG A 106 10.92 23.63 -7.95
CA ARG A 106 12.33 23.22 -8.07
C ARG A 106 12.81 23.04 -9.51
N LYS A 107 11.98 23.35 -10.50
CA LYS A 107 12.30 23.20 -11.93
C LYS A 107 12.68 21.76 -12.31
N VAL A 108 12.14 20.77 -11.63
CA VAL A 108 12.26 19.36 -12.03
C VAL A 108 11.35 19.14 -13.24
N ASN A 109 11.93 18.63 -14.33
CA ASN A 109 11.17 18.22 -15.49
C ASN A 109 10.42 16.92 -15.20
N TYR A 110 9.10 16.99 -15.04
CA TYR A 110 8.26 15.81 -14.78
C TYR A 110 7.72 15.26 -16.10
N VAL A 111 8.07 14.01 -16.40
CA VAL A 111 7.62 13.31 -17.61
C VAL A 111 6.68 12.17 -17.21
N GLN A 112 5.41 12.29 -17.59
CA GLN A 112 4.45 11.22 -17.39
C GLN A 112 4.63 10.14 -18.45
N GLY A 113 5.10 8.94 -18.03
CA GLY A 113 5.34 7.80 -18.91
C GLY A 113 6.02 6.65 -18.20
N LYS A 114 6.21 5.56 -18.94
CA LYS A 114 6.93 4.37 -18.50
C LYS A 114 8.31 4.36 -19.12
N ALA A 115 9.36 4.41 -18.29
CA ALA A 115 10.74 4.37 -18.76
C ALA A 115 11.27 2.93 -18.83
N SER A 116 12.05 2.65 -19.87
CA SER A 116 12.89 1.45 -20.00
C SER A 116 14.27 1.84 -20.54
N PHE A 117 15.28 1.02 -20.25
CA PHE A 117 16.62 1.25 -20.75
C PHE A 117 16.75 0.83 -22.20
N LYS A 118 17.28 1.72 -23.05
CA LYS A 118 17.85 1.37 -24.35
C LYS A 118 19.33 0.99 -24.20
N ASN A 119 20.05 1.75 -23.38
CA ASN A 119 21.43 1.50 -22.97
C ASN A 119 21.73 2.26 -21.66
N SER A 120 23.00 2.27 -21.19
CA SER A 120 23.39 2.88 -19.92
C SER A 120 23.18 4.40 -19.82
N LYS A 121 22.90 5.09 -20.91
CA LYS A 121 22.70 6.54 -20.97
C LYS A 121 21.40 6.98 -21.63
N ILE A 122 20.68 6.07 -22.29
CA ILE A 122 19.47 6.39 -23.04
C ILE A 122 18.30 5.61 -22.47
N LEU A 123 17.25 6.35 -22.11
CA LEU A 123 15.96 5.80 -21.74
C LEU A 123 14.95 5.95 -22.90
N ILE A 124 14.12 4.94 -23.09
CA ILE A 124 12.91 5.02 -23.91
C ILE A 124 11.76 5.29 -22.94
N VAL A 125 11.06 6.40 -23.15
CA VAL A 125 9.88 6.76 -22.36
C VAL A 125 8.63 6.59 -23.22
N GLU A 126 7.77 5.65 -22.83
CA GLU A 126 6.48 5.42 -23.45
C GLU A 126 5.40 6.22 -22.71
N LYS A 127 4.79 7.18 -23.42
CA LYS A 127 3.72 8.06 -22.92
C LYS A 127 2.36 7.34 -22.94
N SER A 128 1.37 7.91 -22.28
CA SER A 128 0.01 7.35 -22.21
C SER A 128 -0.69 7.25 -23.59
N ASP A 129 -0.28 8.05 -24.57
CA ASP A 129 -0.76 8.01 -25.96
C ASP A 129 -0.03 6.97 -26.83
N GLY A 130 0.86 6.16 -26.24
CA GLY A 130 1.66 5.13 -26.91
C GLY A 130 2.88 5.66 -27.66
N LYS A 131 3.12 6.99 -27.68
CA LYS A 131 4.33 7.55 -28.28
C LYS A 131 5.55 7.25 -27.44
N LYS A 132 6.64 6.91 -28.12
CA LYS A 132 7.94 6.62 -27.51
C LYS A 132 8.91 7.75 -27.83
N GLU A 133 9.62 8.19 -26.79
CA GLU A 133 10.64 9.25 -26.89
C GLU A 133 11.94 8.72 -26.29
N GLU A 134 13.07 8.99 -26.97
CA GLU A 134 14.40 8.66 -26.45
C GLU A 134 14.99 9.88 -25.74
N LEU A 135 15.39 9.69 -24.50
CA LEU A 135 16.00 10.72 -23.67
C LEU A 135 17.38 10.29 -23.19
N SER A 136 18.38 11.17 -23.34
CA SER A 136 19.77 10.91 -22.97
C SER A 136 20.13 11.60 -21.65
N PHE A 137 20.88 10.88 -20.80
CA PHE A 137 21.27 11.33 -19.46
C PHE A 137 22.71 10.95 -19.13
N ASP A 138 23.35 11.74 -18.28
CA ASP A 138 24.69 11.43 -17.75
C ASP A 138 24.63 10.40 -16.62
N LYS A 139 23.57 10.49 -15.79
CA LYS A 139 23.33 9.62 -14.65
C LYS A 139 21.84 9.25 -14.58
N ILE A 140 21.55 8.05 -14.05
CA ILE A 140 20.20 7.55 -13.89
C ILE A 140 20.05 6.96 -12.49
N ILE A 141 18.99 7.34 -11.78
CA ILE A 141 18.58 6.76 -10.50
C ILE A 141 17.36 5.88 -10.75
N ILE A 142 17.42 4.62 -10.31
CA ILE A 142 16.29 3.67 -10.33
C ILE A 142 15.59 3.75 -8.98
N ALA A 143 14.36 4.28 -8.96
CA ALA A 143 13.52 4.44 -7.78
C ALA A 143 12.10 3.87 -8.00
N THR A 144 11.99 2.77 -8.72
CA THR A 144 10.74 2.16 -9.19
C THR A 144 9.89 1.52 -8.10
N GLY A 145 10.42 1.46 -6.87
CA GLY A 145 9.68 1.02 -5.69
C GLY A 145 9.38 -0.48 -5.66
N SER A 146 8.16 -0.82 -5.27
CA SER A 146 7.78 -2.21 -5.04
C SER A 146 6.34 -2.49 -5.49
N ARG A 147 6.05 -3.77 -5.75
CA ARG A 147 4.72 -4.31 -6.07
C ARG A 147 4.24 -5.26 -5.00
N ILE A 148 2.95 -5.50 -4.95
CA ILE A 148 2.32 -6.45 -4.03
C ILE A 148 2.89 -7.85 -4.28
N ALA A 149 3.22 -8.56 -3.19
CA ALA A 149 3.51 -9.97 -3.23
C ALA A 149 2.20 -10.77 -3.14
N SER A 150 2.07 -11.81 -3.95
CA SER A 150 0.99 -12.80 -3.86
C SER A 150 1.55 -14.19 -3.57
N ILE A 151 0.71 -15.04 -3.03
CA ILE A 151 0.95 -16.48 -2.93
C ILE A 151 0.20 -17.14 -4.08
N PRO A 152 0.87 -17.67 -5.10
CA PRO A 152 0.20 -18.15 -6.32
C PRO A 152 -0.87 -19.22 -6.07
N SER A 153 -0.69 -20.09 -5.07
CA SER A 153 -1.67 -21.11 -4.70
C SER A 153 -2.93 -20.56 -4.01
N LEU A 154 -2.91 -19.30 -3.58
CA LEU A 154 -4.01 -18.61 -2.93
C LEU A 154 -4.56 -17.46 -3.79
N ASP A 155 -4.13 -17.32 -5.05
CA ASP A 155 -4.53 -16.23 -5.95
C ASP A 155 -5.74 -16.67 -6.79
N ILE A 156 -6.93 -16.49 -6.23
CA ILE A 156 -8.19 -16.80 -6.91
C ILE A 156 -8.80 -15.54 -7.54
N LYS A 157 -9.52 -15.71 -8.65
CA LYS A 157 -10.26 -14.60 -9.29
C LYS A 157 -11.55 -14.32 -8.53
N SER A 158 -11.49 -13.48 -7.51
CA SER A 158 -12.63 -13.08 -6.69
C SER A 158 -12.55 -11.60 -6.32
N MET A 159 -13.67 -10.91 -6.40
CA MET A 159 -13.82 -9.55 -5.90
C MET A 159 -13.74 -9.47 -4.36
N ARG A 160 -13.89 -10.60 -3.68
CA ARG A 160 -13.81 -10.72 -2.21
C ARG A 160 -12.39 -10.98 -1.72
N LEU A 161 -11.45 -11.32 -2.62
CA LEU A 161 -10.03 -11.42 -2.31
C LEU A 161 -9.37 -10.05 -2.53
N LEU A 162 -9.12 -9.36 -1.43
CA LEU A 162 -8.50 -8.04 -1.43
C LEU A 162 -6.98 -8.14 -1.31
N ASN A 163 -6.31 -7.15 -1.83
CA ASN A 163 -4.90 -6.86 -1.57
C ASN A 163 -4.77 -5.46 -0.95
N SER A 164 -3.55 -5.02 -0.63
CA SER A 164 -3.31 -3.73 0.02
C SER A 164 -3.83 -2.51 -0.77
N THR A 165 -3.98 -2.62 -2.08
CA THR A 165 -4.53 -1.54 -2.93
C THR A 165 -6.05 -1.58 -2.92
N THR A 166 -6.64 -2.73 -3.24
CA THR A 166 -8.10 -2.85 -3.36
C THR A 166 -8.83 -2.71 -2.02
N ALA A 167 -8.16 -3.08 -0.90
CA ALA A 167 -8.71 -2.85 0.44
C ALA A 167 -8.83 -1.36 0.80
N LEU A 168 -7.91 -0.51 0.31
CA LEU A 168 -7.97 0.95 0.50
C LEU A 168 -9.12 1.60 -0.27
N ASP A 169 -9.67 0.93 -1.27
CA ASP A 169 -10.84 1.40 -2.00
C ASP A 169 -12.16 1.17 -1.25
N LEU A 170 -12.12 0.44 -0.12
CA LEU A 170 -13.29 0.11 0.70
C LEU A 170 -14.47 -0.38 -0.15
N PRO A 171 -14.32 -1.45 -0.94
CA PRO A 171 -15.36 -1.88 -1.88
C PRO A 171 -16.66 -2.26 -1.17
N ALA A 172 -16.56 -2.71 0.07
CA ALA A 172 -17.68 -3.05 0.95
C ALA A 172 -17.28 -2.84 2.43
N ASN A 173 -18.27 -2.89 3.32
CA ASN A 173 -18.05 -3.07 4.75
C ASN A 173 -18.51 -4.50 5.11
N PRO A 174 -17.62 -5.51 5.02
CA PRO A 174 -17.95 -6.90 5.27
C PRO A 174 -18.27 -7.13 6.75
N LYS A 175 -19.12 -8.13 7.07
CA LYS A 175 -19.35 -8.53 8.46
C LYS A 175 -18.12 -9.25 9.03
N SER A 176 -17.41 -10.02 8.19
CA SER A 176 -16.20 -10.75 8.57
C SER A 176 -15.08 -10.55 7.54
N LEU A 177 -13.88 -10.30 8.03
CA LEU A 177 -12.66 -10.13 7.24
C LEU A 177 -11.53 -10.98 7.80
N LEU A 178 -10.97 -11.85 6.97
CA LEU A 178 -9.70 -12.50 7.29
C LEU A 178 -8.54 -11.70 6.72
N VAL A 179 -7.54 -11.41 7.54
CA VAL A 179 -6.27 -10.81 7.14
C VAL A 179 -5.20 -11.91 7.13
N ILE A 180 -4.61 -12.17 5.97
CA ILE A 180 -3.49 -13.09 5.81
C ILE A 180 -2.18 -12.27 5.85
N GLY A 181 -1.40 -12.46 6.92
CA GLY A 181 -0.17 -11.75 7.21
C GLY A 181 -0.31 -10.69 8.32
N GLY A 182 0.41 -10.89 9.42
CA GLY A 182 0.45 -10.03 10.61
C GLY A 182 1.46 -8.87 10.52
N GLY A 183 1.81 -8.44 9.30
CA GLY A 183 2.64 -7.26 9.05
C GLY A 183 1.85 -5.95 9.17
N TYR A 184 2.56 -4.79 9.12
CA TYR A 184 1.95 -3.47 9.34
C TYR A 184 0.80 -3.17 8.36
N ILE A 185 0.86 -3.60 7.11
CA ILE A 185 -0.21 -3.36 6.12
C ILE A 185 -1.50 -4.08 6.54
N GLY A 186 -1.39 -5.36 6.88
CA GLY A 186 -2.55 -6.17 7.30
C GLY A 186 -3.17 -5.65 8.58
N LEU A 187 -2.35 -5.28 9.57
CA LEU A 187 -2.83 -4.79 10.86
C LEU A 187 -3.45 -3.39 10.75
N GLU A 188 -2.87 -2.47 9.94
CA GLU A 188 -3.44 -1.15 9.69
C GLU A 188 -4.81 -1.26 9.00
N LEU A 189 -4.89 -2.02 7.91
CA LEU A 189 -6.15 -2.20 7.18
C LEU A 189 -7.18 -3.00 7.99
N GLY A 190 -6.74 -4.05 8.69
CA GLY A 190 -7.59 -4.77 9.64
C GLY A 190 -8.19 -3.86 10.70
N SER A 191 -7.40 -2.93 11.25
CA SER A 191 -7.88 -1.94 12.23
C SER A 191 -8.89 -0.97 11.63
N VAL A 192 -8.71 -0.56 10.37
CA VAL A 192 -9.69 0.27 9.66
C VAL A 192 -11.02 -0.47 9.51
N TYR A 193 -11.00 -1.69 8.98
CA TYR A 193 -12.22 -2.48 8.79
C TYR A 193 -12.90 -2.82 10.12
N GLN A 194 -12.12 -3.11 11.17
CA GLN A 194 -12.66 -3.35 12.52
C GLN A 194 -13.38 -2.11 13.06
N ALA A 195 -12.79 -0.93 12.93
CA ALA A 195 -13.43 0.31 13.37
C ALA A 195 -14.70 0.65 12.56
N LEU A 196 -14.76 0.22 11.29
CA LEU A 196 -15.97 0.32 10.47
C LEU A 196 -17.03 -0.74 10.81
N GLY A 197 -16.74 -1.69 11.71
CA GLY A 197 -17.68 -2.67 12.24
C GLY A 197 -17.49 -4.11 11.76
N SER A 198 -16.43 -4.42 11.01
CA SER A 198 -16.11 -5.80 10.62
C SER A 198 -15.51 -6.59 11.77
N LYS A 199 -15.87 -7.86 11.91
CA LYS A 199 -15.14 -8.83 12.73
C LYS A 199 -13.88 -9.24 11.99
N VAL A 200 -12.71 -8.89 12.53
CA VAL A 200 -11.44 -9.12 11.87
C VAL A 200 -10.69 -10.27 12.53
N SER A 201 -10.29 -11.25 11.71
CA SER A 201 -9.40 -12.34 12.09
C SER A 201 -8.06 -12.17 11.39
N VAL A 202 -6.95 -12.55 12.04
CA VAL A 202 -5.60 -12.49 11.47
C VAL A 202 -4.97 -13.87 11.50
N VAL A 203 -4.34 -14.28 10.39
CA VAL A 203 -3.48 -15.46 10.30
C VAL A 203 -2.05 -15.00 10.03
N GLU A 204 -1.12 -15.38 10.90
CA GLU A 204 0.30 -15.09 10.76
C GLU A 204 1.10 -16.39 10.93
N MET A 205 2.01 -16.63 9.98
CA MET A 205 2.81 -17.85 9.93
C MET A 205 3.91 -17.87 11.00
N LEU A 206 4.36 -16.69 11.43
CA LEU A 206 5.37 -16.55 12.48
C LEU A 206 4.74 -16.56 13.88
N ASP A 207 5.60 -16.63 14.89
CA ASP A 207 5.25 -16.66 16.31
C ASP A 207 4.82 -15.31 16.88
N GLY A 208 4.88 -14.23 16.07
CA GLY A 208 4.53 -12.87 16.48
C GLY A 208 4.14 -11.96 15.35
N LEU A 209 3.36 -10.94 15.70
CA LEU A 209 3.01 -9.84 14.79
C LEU A 209 4.24 -8.96 14.53
N LEU A 210 4.21 -8.21 13.40
CA LEU A 210 5.24 -7.25 13.01
C LEU A 210 6.66 -7.81 13.08
N PRO A 211 6.99 -8.84 12.29
CA PRO A 211 8.32 -9.42 12.29
C PRO A 211 9.37 -8.34 11.99
N GLY A 212 10.47 -8.35 12.79
CA GLY A 212 11.55 -7.37 12.68
C GLY A 212 11.37 -6.08 13.49
N ALA A 213 10.21 -5.86 14.13
CA ALA A 213 10.04 -4.79 15.11
C ALA A 213 10.39 -5.25 16.53
N ASP A 214 10.80 -4.31 17.39
CA ASP A 214 11.15 -4.60 18.77
C ASP A 214 9.96 -5.17 19.55
N ARG A 215 10.20 -6.28 20.25
CA ARG A 215 9.12 -7.08 20.88
C ARG A 215 8.42 -6.37 22.02
N ASP A 216 9.09 -5.52 22.74
CA ASP A 216 8.52 -4.67 23.79
C ASP A 216 7.48 -3.71 23.18
N LEU A 217 7.79 -3.03 22.07
CA LEU A 217 6.86 -2.15 21.36
C LEU A 217 5.66 -2.93 20.78
N VAL A 218 5.94 -4.10 20.17
CA VAL A 218 4.89 -4.96 19.59
C VAL A 218 3.95 -5.50 20.67
N SER A 219 4.43 -5.72 21.90
CA SER A 219 3.61 -6.25 23.00
C SER A 219 2.39 -5.35 23.30
N HIS A 220 2.59 -4.02 23.31
CA HIS A 220 1.52 -3.05 23.53
C HIS A 220 0.47 -3.09 22.41
N LEU A 221 0.92 -3.13 21.14
CA LEU A 221 0.01 -3.23 20.02
C LEU A 221 -0.73 -4.58 20.02
N SER A 222 -0.03 -5.68 20.27
CA SER A 222 -0.63 -7.02 20.30
C SER A 222 -1.73 -7.13 21.36
N LYS A 223 -1.52 -6.56 22.55
CA LYS A 223 -2.54 -6.52 23.60
C LYS A 223 -3.80 -5.78 23.10
N ARG A 224 -3.63 -4.59 22.53
CA ARG A 224 -4.76 -3.80 21.99
C ARG A 224 -5.49 -4.52 20.86
N LEU A 225 -4.75 -5.16 19.93
CA LEU A 225 -5.38 -5.87 18.82
C LEU A 225 -6.13 -7.13 19.27
N LYS A 226 -5.67 -7.84 20.30
CA LYS A 226 -6.39 -8.97 20.90
C LYS A 226 -7.73 -8.56 21.52
N GLU A 227 -7.86 -7.31 21.97
CA GLU A 227 -9.11 -6.76 22.49
C GLU A 227 -10.08 -6.33 21.38
N LYS A 228 -9.55 -6.00 20.19
CA LYS A 228 -10.32 -5.43 19.07
C LYS A 228 -10.66 -6.45 17.98
N PHE A 229 -9.77 -7.37 17.70
CA PHE A 229 -9.94 -8.38 16.67
C PHE A 229 -10.65 -9.62 17.23
N GLU A 230 -11.39 -10.32 16.37
CA GLU A 230 -12.08 -11.56 16.74
C GLU A 230 -11.09 -12.64 17.18
N ILE A 231 -9.99 -12.84 16.41
CA ILE A 231 -8.92 -13.78 16.71
C ILE A 231 -7.63 -13.41 15.98
N ILE A 232 -6.48 -13.71 16.62
CA ILE A 232 -5.16 -13.63 16.02
C ILE A 232 -4.53 -15.01 16.12
N MET A 233 -4.38 -15.68 14.99
CA MET A 233 -3.82 -17.03 14.85
C MET A 233 -2.34 -16.90 14.44
N LEU A 234 -1.44 -17.06 15.39
CA LEU A 234 0.01 -17.12 15.18
C LEU A 234 0.44 -18.56 14.88
N ASN A 235 1.66 -18.73 14.34
CA ASN A 235 2.19 -20.04 13.92
C ASN A 235 1.20 -20.81 13.03
N SER A 236 0.41 -20.09 12.25
CA SER A 236 -0.69 -20.63 11.45
C SER A 236 -0.58 -20.15 10.01
N LYS A 237 -0.90 -21.01 9.06
CA LYS A 237 -0.85 -20.68 7.64
C LYS A 237 -2.15 -21.03 6.92
N VAL A 238 -2.51 -20.21 5.94
CA VAL A 238 -3.58 -20.55 5.00
C VAL A 238 -3.02 -21.52 3.98
N VAL A 239 -3.66 -22.67 3.81
CA VAL A 239 -3.24 -23.72 2.87
C VAL A 239 -4.09 -23.76 1.60
N GLU A 240 -5.35 -23.34 1.69
CA GLU A 240 -6.29 -23.27 0.57
C GLU A 240 -7.31 -22.18 0.78
N ILE A 241 -7.74 -21.54 -0.31
CA ILE A 241 -8.90 -20.65 -0.35
C ILE A 241 -9.77 -20.99 -1.56
N LYS A 242 -11.09 -20.86 -1.39
CA LYS A 242 -12.05 -21.09 -2.45
C LYS A 242 -13.23 -20.13 -2.31
N GLU A 243 -13.65 -19.51 -3.40
CA GLU A 243 -14.88 -18.70 -3.40
C GLU A 243 -16.10 -19.61 -3.31
N VAL A 244 -17.01 -19.28 -2.41
CA VAL A 244 -18.28 -19.94 -2.21
C VAL A 244 -19.42 -18.90 -2.30
N LYS A 245 -20.67 -19.35 -2.30
CA LYS A 245 -21.83 -18.46 -2.45
C LYS A 245 -21.82 -17.28 -1.46
N ASP A 246 -21.48 -17.54 -0.21
CA ASP A 246 -21.63 -16.57 0.87
C ASP A 246 -20.28 -15.92 1.29
N GLY A 247 -19.17 -16.22 0.62
CA GLY A 247 -17.86 -15.67 0.97
C GLY A 247 -16.68 -16.40 0.36
N ILE A 248 -15.57 -16.36 1.07
CA ILE A 248 -14.37 -17.15 0.79
C ILE A 248 -14.18 -18.19 1.91
N GLN A 249 -14.23 -19.45 1.55
CA GLN A 249 -13.86 -20.57 2.39
C GLN A 249 -12.34 -20.64 2.47
N VAL A 250 -11.81 -20.78 3.68
CA VAL A 250 -10.37 -20.74 3.96
C VAL A 250 -10.00 -21.91 4.83
N MET A 251 -9.01 -22.68 4.41
CA MET A 251 -8.39 -23.76 5.16
C MET A 251 -7.15 -23.23 5.87
N ILE A 252 -7.14 -23.28 7.21
CA ILE A 252 -6.06 -22.78 8.05
C ILE A 252 -5.43 -23.94 8.79
N GLN A 253 -4.12 -24.09 8.62
CA GLN A 253 -3.32 -25.10 9.33
C GLN A 253 -2.57 -24.43 10.48
N ASP A 254 -2.71 -24.96 11.70
CA ASP A 254 -1.98 -24.53 12.89
C ASP A 254 -0.60 -25.17 13.03
N SER A 255 0.12 -24.86 14.12
CA SER A 255 1.46 -25.39 14.41
C SER A 255 1.50 -26.90 14.65
N GLU A 256 0.38 -27.51 15.02
CA GLU A 256 0.27 -28.96 15.26
C GLU A 256 -0.11 -29.71 13.97
N GLY A 257 -0.32 -28.98 12.87
CA GLY A 257 -0.72 -29.56 11.58
C GLY A 257 -2.23 -29.79 11.45
N LYS A 258 -3.03 -29.40 12.45
CA LYS A 258 -4.48 -29.48 12.40
C LYS A 258 -5.02 -28.43 11.43
N VAL A 259 -5.88 -28.86 10.54
CA VAL A 259 -6.53 -27.97 9.55
C VAL A 259 -7.94 -27.66 10.01
N THR A 260 -8.29 -26.38 10.04
CA THR A 260 -9.64 -25.88 10.32
C THR A 260 -10.19 -25.15 9.11
N GLU A 261 -11.47 -25.27 8.87
CA GLU A 261 -12.19 -24.61 7.79
C GLU A 261 -13.06 -23.48 8.34
N ASN A 262 -12.96 -22.30 7.73
CA ASN A 262 -13.76 -21.14 8.08
C ASN A 262 -14.22 -20.41 6.82
N THR A 263 -15.33 -19.68 6.89
CA THR A 263 -15.82 -18.84 5.79
C THR A 263 -15.84 -17.39 6.23
N TYR A 264 -15.29 -16.50 5.39
CA TYR A 264 -15.26 -15.06 5.61
C TYR A 264 -15.91 -14.34 4.44
N ASP A 265 -16.59 -13.21 4.71
CA ASP A 265 -17.17 -12.39 3.63
C ASP A 265 -16.08 -11.90 2.66
N TYR A 266 -14.92 -11.48 3.21
CA TYR A 266 -13.77 -11.01 2.47
C TYR A 266 -12.46 -11.54 3.06
N VAL A 267 -11.44 -11.63 2.22
CA VAL A 267 -10.07 -12.00 2.63
C VAL A 267 -9.12 -10.92 2.13
N LEU A 268 -8.26 -10.41 3.01
CA LEU A 268 -7.16 -9.48 2.68
C LEU A 268 -5.84 -10.23 2.67
N MET A 269 -5.22 -10.35 1.50
CA MET A 269 -3.87 -10.88 1.35
C MET A 269 -2.83 -9.76 1.52
N SER A 270 -2.04 -9.80 2.59
CA SER A 270 -1.03 -8.78 2.96
C SER A 270 0.32 -9.41 3.34
N VAL A 271 0.80 -10.33 2.50
CA VAL A 271 1.98 -11.17 2.72
C VAL A 271 3.29 -10.54 2.26
N GLY A 272 3.32 -9.22 2.15
CA GLY A 272 4.51 -8.46 1.86
C GLY A 272 4.54 -7.81 0.47
N ARG A 273 5.71 -7.29 0.12
CA ARG A 273 5.97 -6.59 -1.13
C ARG A 273 7.28 -7.08 -1.73
N LYS A 274 7.40 -7.00 -3.07
CA LYS A 274 8.62 -7.34 -3.82
C LYS A 274 9.12 -6.10 -4.58
N PRO A 275 10.44 -5.88 -4.74
CA PRO A 275 10.95 -4.83 -5.60
C PRO A 275 10.35 -4.91 -7.00
N ASP A 276 10.04 -3.75 -7.59
CA ASP A 276 9.46 -3.69 -8.93
C ASP A 276 10.49 -3.18 -9.93
N VAL A 277 11.09 -4.11 -10.65
CA VAL A 277 12.03 -3.86 -11.74
C VAL A 277 11.45 -4.28 -13.09
N SER A 278 10.14 -4.56 -13.14
CA SER A 278 9.47 -5.06 -14.35
C SER A 278 9.43 -4.00 -15.44
N GLY A 279 9.84 -4.38 -16.65
CA GLY A 279 9.82 -3.52 -17.83
C GLY A 279 10.88 -2.42 -17.85
N LEU A 280 11.89 -2.50 -16.99
CA LEU A 280 13.06 -1.61 -17.08
C LEU A 280 14.05 -2.04 -18.16
N ASP A 281 14.03 -3.31 -18.60
CA ASP A 281 14.97 -3.91 -19.56
C ASP A 281 16.45 -3.73 -19.20
N TRP A 282 16.73 -3.59 -17.89
CA TRP A 282 18.07 -3.28 -17.36
C TRP A 282 19.12 -4.38 -17.61
N LYS A 283 18.70 -5.62 -17.91
CA LYS A 283 19.62 -6.73 -18.20
C LYS A 283 20.34 -6.60 -19.55
N THR A 284 19.92 -5.68 -20.40
CA THR A 284 20.58 -5.38 -21.67
C THR A 284 21.81 -4.48 -21.51
N GLN A 285 22.16 -4.13 -20.25
CA GLN A 285 23.26 -3.26 -19.88
C GLN A 285 24.53 -4.09 -19.58
N LYS A 286 25.12 -4.72 -20.62
CA LYS A 286 26.50 -5.21 -20.55
C LYS A 286 27.45 -4.23 -21.20
#